data_de2ad90d93fa97878b5168e438aed46a
#
_entry.id   de2ad90d93fa97878b5168e438aed46a
#
_cell.length_a   1.000
_cell.length_b   1.000
_cell.length_c   1.000
_cell.angle_alpha   90.00
_cell.angle_beta   90.00
_cell.angle_gamma   90.00
#
_symmetry.space_group_name_H-M   'P 1'
#
loop_
_entity.id
_entity.type
_entity.pdbx_description
1 polymer ?
#
loop_
_entity_poly.entity_id
_entity_poly.type
_entity_poly.pdbx_seq_one_letter_code
_entity_poly.pdbx_strand_id
1 'polypeptide(L)'
;MSIESILPPRAVPFSRKWMMQWGQIIVGSFVLALSFVLFINPYDIVPGGVYGLGIILHSIFPDIQVGTFGLAFDIPLLITGLIIFGSRFGAKTIVAALITPFFMNFLTTVCGEEPATMLGGHINLSGDMVLAALFGGVGGGVGLGLILKTNATSGGTDIIAMIVSKYTHAPI
;
A
#
# COMPACT_ATOMS: atom_id res chain seq x y z
N MET A 1 15.37 8.51 26.70
CA MET A 1 15.13 7.13 26.23
C MET A 1 15.64 7.07 24.80
N SER A 2 16.67 6.28 24.54
CA SER A 2 17.41 6.33 23.26
C SER A 2 16.57 5.72 22.14
N ILE A 3 16.46 6.39 20.99
CA ILE A 3 15.71 5.95 19.80
C ILE A 3 16.19 4.57 19.29
N GLU A 4 17.36 4.13 19.72
CA GLU A 4 17.93 2.82 19.38
C GLU A 4 17.19 1.61 19.96
N SER A 5 16.38 1.80 21.02
CA SER A 5 15.62 0.70 21.66
C SER A 5 14.31 0.36 20.93
N ILE A 6 13.86 1.21 20.01
CA ILE A 6 12.58 1.04 19.30
C ILE A 6 12.76 0.35 17.93
N LEU A 7 14.00 0.34 17.41
CA LEU A 7 14.28 -0.23 16.09
C LEU A 7 14.80 -1.66 16.23
N PRO A 8 14.18 -2.63 15.52
CA PRO A 8 14.64 -4.00 15.54
C PRO A 8 16.06 -4.12 14.96
N PRO A 9 16.86 -5.09 15.45
CA PRO A 9 18.23 -5.30 14.97
C PRO A 9 18.23 -5.58 13.47
N ARG A 10 19.17 -4.99 12.74
CA ARG A 10 19.37 -5.23 11.31
C ARG A 10 19.51 -6.73 11.06
N ALA A 11 18.59 -7.30 10.31
CA ALA A 11 18.74 -8.68 9.85
C ALA A 11 19.99 -8.78 8.98
N VAL A 12 20.81 -9.78 9.26
CA VAL A 12 22.02 -10.07 8.46
C VAL A 12 21.55 -10.33 7.01
N PRO A 13 22.10 -9.63 6.00
CA PRO A 13 21.74 -9.86 4.61
C PRO A 13 21.94 -11.35 4.25
N PHE A 14 21.02 -11.91 3.44
CA PHE A 14 20.96 -13.33 3.07
C PHE A 14 20.63 -14.34 4.20
N SER A 15 20.21 -13.88 5.38
CA SER A 15 19.64 -14.76 6.41
C SER A 15 18.26 -15.26 5.97
N ARG A 16 17.88 -16.49 6.42
CA ARG A 16 16.52 -17.06 6.21
C ARG A 16 15.43 -16.09 6.66
N LYS A 17 15.65 -15.35 7.76
CA LYS A 17 14.74 -14.31 8.23
C LYS A 17 14.65 -13.13 7.25
N TRP A 18 15.76 -12.74 6.66
CA TRP A 18 15.82 -11.66 5.65
C TRP A 18 15.01 -12.06 4.40
N MET A 19 15.21 -13.26 3.87
CA MET A 19 14.46 -13.77 2.71
C MET A 19 12.96 -13.87 3.00
N MET A 20 12.57 -14.35 4.19
CA MET A 20 11.17 -14.37 4.61
C MET A 20 10.53 -12.99 4.64
N GLN A 21 11.23 -11.98 5.15
CA GLN A 21 10.72 -10.61 5.21
C GLN A 21 10.50 -10.00 3.82
N TRP A 22 11.41 -10.24 2.89
CA TRP A 22 11.24 -9.80 1.51
C TRP A 22 10.09 -10.53 0.80
N GLY A 23 9.96 -11.84 1.03
CA GLY A 23 8.81 -12.60 0.55
C GLY A 23 7.48 -12.07 1.11
N GLN A 24 7.43 -11.73 2.40
CA GLN A 24 6.25 -11.13 3.03
C GLN A 24 5.90 -9.76 2.44
N ILE A 25 6.88 -8.93 2.10
CA ILE A 25 6.66 -7.64 1.44
C ILE A 25 6.03 -7.85 0.07
N ILE A 26 6.60 -8.74 -0.76
CA ILE A 26 6.09 -8.99 -2.11
C ILE A 26 4.68 -9.57 -2.06
N VAL A 27 4.44 -10.59 -1.23
CA VAL A 27 3.12 -11.20 -1.07
C VAL A 27 2.13 -10.21 -0.47
N GLY A 28 2.51 -9.46 0.56
CA GLY A 28 1.66 -8.46 1.19
C GLY A 28 1.27 -7.34 0.22
N SER A 29 2.23 -6.82 -0.56
CA SER A 29 1.97 -5.80 -1.59
C SER A 29 1.06 -6.34 -2.70
N PHE A 30 1.25 -7.59 -3.11
CA PHE A 30 0.39 -8.23 -4.11
C PHE A 30 -1.05 -8.42 -3.59
N VAL A 31 -1.22 -8.93 -2.37
CA VAL A 31 -2.55 -9.13 -1.75
C VAL A 31 -3.25 -7.78 -1.55
N LEU A 32 -2.52 -6.76 -1.09
CA LEU A 32 -3.05 -5.41 -0.93
C LEU A 32 -3.52 -4.85 -2.28
N ALA A 33 -2.69 -4.92 -3.32
CA ALA A 33 -3.00 -4.45 -4.65
C ALA A 33 -4.18 -5.23 -5.26
N LEU A 34 -4.22 -6.55 -5.11
CA LEU A 34 -5.30 -7.40 -5.60
C LEU A 34 -6.65 -7.03 -4.95
N SER A 35 -6.65 -6.86 -3.62
CA SER A 35 -7.85 -6.46 -2.89
C SER A 35 -8.34 -5.08 -3.33
N PHE A 36 -7.41 -4.16 -3.55
CA PHE A 36 -7.71 -2.81 -4.01
C PHE A 36 -8.33 -2.83 -5.42
N VAL A 37 -7.71 -3.53 -6.36
CA VAL A 37 -8.14 -3.57 -7.76
C VAL A 37 -9.45 -4.34 -7.93
N LEU A 38 -9.69 -5.41 -7.16
CA LEU A 38 -10.91 -6.22 -7.31
C LEU A 38 -12.11 -5.68 -6.54
N PHE A 39 -11.89 -5.06 -5.37
CA PHE A 39 -12.99 -4.76 -4.44
C PHE A 39 -13.11 -3.29 -4.05
N ILE A 40 -12.12 -2.45 -4.31
CA ILE A 40 -12.13 -1.04 -3.91
C ILE A 40 -12.27 -0.14 -5.12
N ASN A 41 -11.31 -0.24 -6.05
CA ASN A 41 -11.24 0.63 -7.23
C ASN A 41 -12.49 0.56 -8.13
N PRO A 42 -13.03 -0.62 -8.51
CA PRO A 42 -14.16 -0.73 -9.43
C PRO A 42 -15.49 -0.21 -8.87
N TYR A 43 -15.57 0.00 -7.56
CA TYR A 43 -16.78 0.45 -6.86
C TYR A 43 -16.63 1.88 -6.31
N ASP A 44 -15.59 2.61 -6.70
CA ASP A 44 -15.29 3.97 -6.23
C ASP A 44 -15.28 4.10 -4.69
N ILE A 45 -14.91 3.00 -4.00
CA ILE A 45 -14.83 2.99 -2.55
C ILE A 45 -13.54 3.71 -2.16
N VAL A 46 -13.66 4.85 -1.46
CA VAL A 46 -12.52 5.65 -1.01
C VAL A 46 -12.04 5.16 0.36
N PRO A 47 -10.95 4.38 0.44
CA PRO A 47 -10.46 3.83 1.71
C PRO A 47 -9.78 4.88 2.59
N GLY A 48 -9.61 6.09 2.09
CA GLY A 48 -8.84 7.16 2.73
C GLY A 48 -7.37 7.15 2.33
N GLY A 49 -6.62 8.10 2.93
CA GLY A 49 -5.18 8.22 2.66
C GLY A 49 -4.85 8.66 1.24
N VAL A 50 -3.62 8.38 0.83
CA VAL A 50 -3.09 8.74 -0.49
C VAL A 50 -3.85 8.03 -1.61
N TYR A 51 -4.17 6.75 -1.44
CA TYR A 51 -4.92 5.99 -2.44
C TYR A 51 -6.38 6.45 -2.57
N GLY A 52 -6.98 6.94 -1.48
CA GLY A 52 -8.29 7.58 -1.54
C GLY A 52 -8.28 8.87 -2.39
N LEU A 53 -7.24 9.70 -2.25
CA LEU A 53 -7.02 10.83 -3.14
C LEU A 53 -6.76 10.38 -4.57
N GLY A 54 -6.06 9.26 -4.76
CA GLY A 54 -5.83 8.66 -6.07
C GLY A 54 -7.13 8.31 -6.80
N ILE A 55 -8.12 7.71 -6.09
CA ILE A 55 -9.44 7.40 -6.66
C ILE A 55 -10.18 8.68 -7.07
N ILE A 56 -10.19 9.70 -6.21
CA ILE A 56 -10.83 10.99 -6.52
C ILE A 56 -10.19 11.63 -7.74
N LEU A 57 -8.87 11.60 -7.87
CA LEU A 57 -8.17 12.14 -9.03
C LEU A 57 -8.43 11.30 -10.30
N HIS A 58 -8.51 9.99 -10.17
CA HIS A 58 -8.86 9.10 -11.28
C HIS A 58 -10.27 9.38 -11.82
N SER A 59 -11.25 9.69 -10.95
CA SER A 59 -12.59 10.07 -11.39
C SER A 59 -12.62 11.37 -12.20
N ILE A 60 -11.62 12.26 -12.01
CA ILE A 60 -11.45 13.50 -12.78
C ILE A 60 -10.62 13.25 -14.05
N PHE A 61 -9.63 12.38 -13.96
CA PHE A 61 -8.69 12.02 -15.03
C PHE A 61 -8.69 10.51 -15.27
N PRO A 62 -9.71 9.96 -15.98
CA PRO A 62 -9.87 8.51 -16.15
C PRO A 62 -8.72 7.82 -16.90
N ASP A 63 -7.98 8.57 -17.72
CA ASP A 63 -6.84 8.04 -18.48
C ASP A 63 -5.64 7.65 -17.60
N ILE A 64 -5.61 8.09 -16.33
CA ILE A 64 -4.48 7.86 -15.42
C ILE A 64 -4.92 6.92 -14.31
N GLN A 65 -4.29 5.74 -14.24
CA GLN A 65 -4.61 4.72 -13.24
C GLN A 65 -4.35 5.20 -11.80
N VAL A 66 -5.15 4.72 -10.84
CA VAL A 66 -5.05 5.08 -9.40
C VAL A 66 -3.67 4.80 -8.83
N GLY A 67 -3.02 3.69 -9.21
CA GLY A 67 -1.65 3.38 -8.77
C GLY A 67 -0.62 4.41 -9.24
N THR A 68 -0.82 5.05 -10.39
CA THR A 68 0.06 6.13 -10.88
C THR A 68 -0.06 7.37 -10.01
N PHE A 69 -1.28 7.75 -9.61
CA PHE A 69 -1.47 8.81 -8.62
C PHE A 69 -0.86 8.45 -7.27
N GLY A 70 -1.02 7.18 -6.84
CA GLY A 70 -0.35 6.67 -5.64
C GLY A 70 1.16 6.89 -5.70
N LEU A 71 1.81 6.50 -6.79
CA LEU A 71 3.26 6.74 -6.99
C LEU A 71 3.62 8.23 -6.96
N ALA A 72 2.81 9.08 -7.60
CA ALA A 72 3.07 10.52 -7.64
C ALA A 72 3.07 11.14 -6.23
N PHE A 73 2.24 10.66 -5.32
CA PHE A 73 2.21 11.10 -3.94
C PHE A 73 3.26 10.37 -3.07
N ASP A 74 3.49 9.08 -3.32
CA ASP A 74 4.43 8.29 -2.52
C ASP A 74 5.88 8.73 -2.75
N ILE A 75 6.27 9.13 -3.96
CA ILE A 75 7.64 9.59 -4.24
C ILE A 75 8.07 10.76 -3.34
N PRO A 76 7.34 11.89 -3.27
CA PRO A 76 7.72 12.99 -2.38
C PRO A 76 7.66 12.61 -0.90
N LEU A 77 6.72 11.74 -0.50
CA LEU A 77 6.64 11.24 0.87
C LEU A 77 7.83 10.34 1.22
N LEU A 78 8.25 9.47 0.29
CA LEU A 78 9.45 8.64 0.44
C LEU A 78 10.72 9.50 0.55
N ILE A 79 10.86 10.53 -0.30
CA ILE A 79 12.00 11.46 -0.23
C ILE A 79 12.02 12.16 1.12
N THR A 80 10.88 12.68 1.57
CA THR A 80 10.76 13.33 2.88
C THR A 80 11.07 12.37 4.02
N GLY A 81 10.54 11.15 3.97
CA GLY A 81 10.84 10.10 4.93
C GLY A 81 12.33 9.74 4.96
N LEU A 82 12.97 9.66 3.79
CA LEU A 82 14.40 9.37 3.67
C LEU A 82 15.26 10.49 4.28
N ILE A 83 14.90 11.75 4.05
CA ILE A 83 15.60 12.91 4.61
C ILE A 83 15.45 12.93 6.15
N ILE A 84 14.24 12.68 6.67
CA ILE A 84 13.93 12.77 8.09
C ILE A 84 14.51 11.58 8.88
N PHE A 85 14.39 10.37 8.37
CA PHE A 85 14.80 9.13 9.06
C PHE A 85 16.16 8.61 8.59
N GLY A 86 16.70 9.13 7.49
CA GLY A 86 17.99 8.74 6.91
C GLY A 86 18.01 7.26 6.50
N SER A 87 19.20 6.64 6.58
CA SER A 87 19.38 5.22 6.24
C SER A 87 18.54 4.24 7.09
N ARG A 88 17.92 4.72 8.17
CA ARG A 88 17.02 3.95 9.05
C ARG A 88 15.62 3.76 8.45
N PHE A 89 15.23 4.60 7.48
CA PHE A 89 13.93 4.49 6.80
C PHE A 89 13.75 3.15 6.06
N GLY A 90 14.84 2.46 5.80
CA GLY A 90 14.86 1.07 5.37
C GLY A 90 14.52 0.85 3.89
N ALA A 91 15.38 0.14 3.19
CA ALA A 91 15.15 -0.28 1.81
C ALA A 91 13.83 -1.05 1.63
N LYS A 92 13.33 -1.70 2.68
CA LYS A 92 12.06 -2.44 2.67
C LYS A 92 10.85 -1.54 2.45
N THR A 93 10.80 -0.38 3.13
CA THR A 93 9.72 0.60 2.95
C THR A 93 9.73 1.18 1.55
N ILE A 94 10.91 1.53 1.04
CA ILE A 94 11.05 2.06 -0.32
C ILE A 94 10.54 1.03 -1.34
N VAL A 95 10.96 -0.22 -1.20
CA VAL A 95 10.53 -1.30 -2.12
C VAL A 95 9.04 -1.57 -1.98
N ALA A 96 8.48 -1.66 -0.77
CA ALA A 96 7.05 -1.88 -0.56
C ALA A 96 6.21 -0.74 -1.16
N ALA A 97 6.60 0.51 -0.93
CA ALA A 97 5.89 1.69 -1.44
C ALA A 97 5.97 1.84 -2.97
N LEU A 98 7.00 1.33 -3.62
CA LEU A 98 7.09 1.33 -5.08
C LEU A 98 6.42 0.11 -5.72
N ILE A 99 6.53 -1.07 -5.10
CA ILE A 99 6.02 -2.31 -5.68
C ILE A 99 4.48 -2.40 -5.55
N THR A 100 3.89 -1.81 -4.52
CA THR A 100 2.43 -1.84 -4.31
C THR A 100 1.67 -1.13 -5.44
N PRO A 101 1.94 0.15 -5.76
CA PRO A 101 1.27 0.80 -6.89
C PRO A 101 1.67 0.20 -8.26
N PHE A 102 2.86 -0.37 -8.39
CA PHE A 102 3.22 -1.14 -9.58
C PHE A 102 2.29 -2.34 -9.76
N PHE A 103 2.06 -3.13 -8.72
CA PHE A 103 1.10 -4.23 -8.76
C PHE A 103 -0.33 -3.74 -8.99
N MET A 104 -0.74 -2.60 -8.42
CA MET A 104 -2.05 -2.02 -8.68
C MET A 104 -2.23 -1.73 -10.16
N ASN A 105 -1.31 -0.99 -10.79
CA ASN A 105 -1.38 -0.68 -12.21
C ASN A 105 -1.34 -1.95 -13.09
N PHE A 106 -0.46 -2.89 -12.75
CA PHE A 106 -0.37 -4.16 -13.47
C PHE A 106 -1.68 -4.95 -13.40
N LEU A 107 -2.25 -5.11 -12.21
CA LEU A 107 -3.51 -5.83 -12.01
C LEU A 107 -4.69 -5.10 -12.66
N THR A 108 -4.74 -3.78 -12.57
CA THR A 108 -5.77 -2.97 -13.26
C THR A 108 -5.74 -3.20 -14.77
N THR A 109 -4.54 -3.24 -15.36
CA THR A 109 -4.39 -3.51 -16.81
C THR A 109 -4.83 -4.93 -17.18
N VAL A 110 -4.60 -5.91 -16.30
CA VAL A 110 -4.94 -7.32 -16.55
C VAL A 110 -6.41 -7.62 -16.26
N CYS A 111 -6.94 -7.11 -15.15
CA CYS A 111 -8.30 -7.41 -14.68
C CYS A 111 -9.37 -6.48 -15.26
N GLY A 112 -8.98 -5.28 -15.72
CA GLY A 112 -9.90 -4.20 -16.09
C GLY A 112 -10.35 -3.38 -14.88
N GLU A 113 -11.10 -2.32 -15.13
CA GLU A 113 -11.60 -1.38 -14.11
C GLU A 113 -13.11 -1.47 -13.92
N GLU A 114 -13.84 -1.97 -14.92
CA GLU A 114 -15.30 -2.05 -14.86
C GLU A 114 -15.79 -3.35 -14.21
N PRO A 115 -16.64 -3.29 -13.16
CA PRO A 115 -17.17 -4.47 -12.48
C PRO A 115 -17.89 -5.45 -13.40
N ALA A 116 -18.55 -4.94 -14.45
CA ALA A 116 -19.32 -5.74 -15.38
C ALA A 116 -18.46 -6.60 -16.32
N THR A 117 -17.24 -6.15 -16.65
CA THR A 117 -16.32 -6.80 -17.59
C THR A 117 -15.16 -7.49 -16.90
N MET A 118 -14.90 -7.12 -15.64
CA MET A 118 -13.80 -7.64 -14.84
C MET A 118 -13.87 -9.17 -14.71
N LEU A 119 -12.77 -9.83 -15.08
CA LEU A 119 -12.66 -11.30 -15.04
C LEU A 119 -13.86 -12.02 -15.71
N GLY A 120 -14.38 -11.46 -16.81
CA GLY A 120 -15.54 -12.02 -17.52
C GLY A 120 -16.89 -11.84 -16.81
N GLY A 121 -16.99 -10.85 -15.90
CA GLY A 121 -18.22 -10.54 -15.17
C GLY A 121 -18.54 -11.47 -14.00
N HIS A 122 -17.63 -12.40 -13.67
CA HIS A 122 -17.86 -13.37 -12.59
C HIS A 122 -17.82 -12.74 -11.19
N ILE A 123 -17.17 -11.59 -11.04
CA ILE A 123 -17.05 -10.86 -9.76
C ILE A 123 -17.74 -9.50 -9.95
N ASN A 124 -19.07 -9.49 -9.93
CA ASN A 124 -19.84 -8.25 -9.98
C ASN A 124 -20.57 -8.05 -8.65
N LEU A 125 -20.08 -7.15 -7.83
CA LEU A 125 -20.64 -6.76 -6.53
C LEU A 125 -21.35 -5.40 -6.60
N SER A 126 -21.71 -4.92 -7.79
CA SER A 126 -22.37 -3.61 -7.96
C SER A 126 -23.71 -3.50 -7.22
N GLY A 127 -24.33 -4.64 -6.92
CA GLY A 127 -25.55 -4.71 -6.10
C GLY A 127 -25.28 -4.70 -4.59
N ASP A 128 -24.04 -4.85 -4.14
CA ASP A 128 -23.71 -4.97 -2.71
C ASP A 128 -22.36 -4.33 -2.37
N MET A 129 -22.35 -3.00 -2.33
CA MET A 129 -21.14 -2.21 -2.00
C MET A 129 -20.59 -2.51 -0.61
N VAL A 130 -21.45 -2.94 0.34
CA VAL A 130 -21.00 -3.31 1.70
C VAL A 130 -20.14 -4.55 1.63
N LEU A 131 -20.53 -5.52 0.80
CA LEU A 131 -19.75 -6.74 0.60
C LEU A 131 -18.43 -6.46 -0.10
N ALA A 132 -18.41 -5.58 -1.11
CA ALA A 132 -17.18 -5.13 -1.77
C ALA A 132 -16.23 -4.44 -0.77
N ALA A 133 -16.75 -3.51 0.06
CA ALA A 133 -15.98 -2.84 1.09
C ALA A 133 -15.41 -3.82 2.14
N LEU A 134 -16.18 -4.84 2.52
CA LEU A 134 -15.77 -5.85 3.50
C LEU A 134 -14.64 -6.71 2.94
N PHE A 135 -14.76 -7.23 1.72
CA PHE A 135 -13.70 -8.02 1.10
C PHE A 135 -12.45 -7.18 0.81
N GLY A 136 -12.63 -5.95 0.33
CA GLY A 136 -11.55 -5.00 0.12
C GLY A 136 -10.82 -4.66 1.42
N GLY A 137 -11.57 -4.42 2.50
CA GLY A 137 -11.04 -4.13 3.83
C GLY A 137 -10.29 -5.30 4.45
N VAL A 138 -10.86 -6.51 4.40
CA VAL A 138 -10.21 -7.73 4.94
C VAL A 138 -8.95 -8.07 4.13
N GLY A 139 -9.04 -8.13 2.82
CA GLY A 139 -7.89 -8.47 1.98
C GLY A 139 -6.79 -7.39 2.04
N GLY A 140 -7.18 -6.11 1.99
CA GLY A 140 -6.27 -4.98 2.17
C GLY A 140 -5.60 -4.99 3.54
N GLY A 141 -6.37 -5.26 4.61
CA GLY A 141 -5.86 -5.40 5.98
C GLY A 141 -4.85 -6.54 6.14
N VAL A 142 -5.10 -7.69 5.52
CA VAL A 142 -4.15 -8.82 5.50
C VAL A 142 -2.87 -8.43 4.75
N GLY A 143 -3.00 -7.82 3.56
CA GLY A 143 -1.84 -7.38 2.77
C GLY A 143 -0.98 -6.35 3.52
N LEU A 144 -1.61 -5.31 4.07
CA LEU A 144 -0.96 -4.29 4.88
C LEU A 144 -0.32 -4.89 6.14
N GLY A 145 -1.02 -5.79 6.84
CA GLY A 145 -0.52 -6.47 8.03
C GLY A 145 0.75 -7.29 7.75
N LEU A 146 0.83 -7.96 6.59
CA LEU A 146 2.05 -8.67 6.18
C LEU A 146 3.23 -7.73 5.95
N ILE A 147 2.99 -6.56 5.34
CA ILE A 147 4.03 -5.53 5.12
C ILE A 147 4.49 -4.97 6.47
N LEU A 148 3.57 -4.54 7.34
CA LEU A 148 3.86 -3.97 8.65
C LEU A 148 4.64 -4.94 9.56
N LYS A 149 4.34 -6.24 9.49
CA LYS A 149 5.07 -7.28 10.22
C LYS A 149 6.57 -7.32 9.88
N THR A 150 6.98 -6.80 8.74
CA THR A 150 8.40 -6.70 8.35
C THR A 150 9.05 -5.40 8.81
N ASN A 151 8.35 -4.55 9.56
CA ASN A 151 8.71 -3.16 9.89
C ASN A 151 8.93 -2.30 8.64
N ALA A 152 8.13 -2.52 7.60
CA ALA A 152 8.02 -1.69 6.42
C ALA A 152 6.60 -1.11 6.37
N THR A 153 6.42 -0.05 5.59
CA THR A 153 5.10 0.52 5.28
C THR A 153 4.84 0.41 3.78
N SER A 154 3.57 0.38 3.40
CA SER A 154 3.16 0.38 1.99
C SER A 154 3.31 1.74 1.30
N GLY A 155 3.82 2.75 2.01
CA GLY A 155 3.85 4.13 1.55
C GLY A 155 2.66 4.94 2.08
N GLY A 156 2.27 5.98 1.34
CA GLY A 156 1.08 6.76 1.65
C GLY A 156 1.13 7.51 2.98
N THR A 157 -0.03 7.60 3.60
CA THR A 157 -0.22 8.29 4.89
C THR A 157 0.52 7.66 6.05
N ASP A 158 0.95 6.40 5.95
CA ASP A 158 1.75 5.74 6.98
C ASP A 158 3.08 6.47 7.20
N ILE A 159 3.68 6.98 6.13
CA ILE A 159 4.91 7.78 6.21
C ILE A 159 4.64 9.08 6.97
N ILE A 160 3.49 9.72 6.71
CA ILE A 160 3.07 10.94 7.43
C ILE A 160 2.88 10.62 8.92
N ALA A 161 2.21 9.52 9.24
CA ALA A 161 2.02 9.07 10.61
C ALA A 161 3.37 8.84 11.33
N MET A 162 4.32 8.19 10.66
CA MET A 162 5.69 8.01 11.19
C MET A 162 6.41 9.35 11.43
N ILE A 163 6.27 10.31 10.52
CA ILE A 163 6.87 11.64 10.67
C ILE A 163 6.27 12.36 11.87
N VAL A 164 4.93 12.40 11.96
CA VAL A 164 4.20 13.03 13.07
C VAL A 164 4.61 12.38 14.40
N SER A 165 4.61 11.04 14.48
CA SER A 165 5.04 10.31 15.68
C SER A 165 6.46 10.66 16.11
N LYS A 166 7.38 10.85 15.16
CA LYS A 166 8.76 11.26 15.48
C LYS A 166 8.83 12.62 16.16
N TYR A 167 8.02 13.59 15.73
CA TYR A 167 8.04 14.96 16.27
C TYR A 167 7.17 15.13 17.51
N THR A 168 6.06 14.41 17.61
CA THR A 168 5.12 14.50 18.74
C THR A 168 5.40 13.50 19.85
N HIS A 169 6.30 12.50 19.60
CA HIS A 169 6.55 11.36 20.50
C HIS A 169 5.28 10.56 20.85
N ALA A 170 4.22 10.70 20.04
CA ALA A 170 3.01 9.90 20.18
C ALA A 170 3.25 8.47 19.66
N PRO A 171 2.71 7.43 20.34
CA PRO A 171 2.75 6.08 19.80
C PRO A 171 1.91 5.99 18.52
N ILE A 172 2.41 5.23 17.54
CA ILE A 172 1.68 4.94 16.29
C ILE A 172 0.76 3.76 16.56
#